data_e3e0c920a832322ce88dee7d90bf47b2
#
_entry.id   e3e0c920a832322ce88dee7d90bf47b2
#
_cell.length_a   1.000
_cell.length_b   1.000
_cell.length_c   1.000
_cell.angle_alpha   90.00
_cell.angle_beta   90.00
_cell.angle_gamma   90.00
#
_symmetry.space_group_name_H-M   'P 1'
#
loop_
_entity.id
_entity.type
_entity.pdbx_description
1 polymer ?
#
loop_
_entity_poly.entity_id
_entity_poly.type
_entity_poly.pdbx_seq_one_letter_code
_entity_poly.pdbx_strand_id
1 'polypeptide(L)'
;DRKPAGKPTGKPSSDRKPGPRRGESPRSGSGAGRSGKPPRRESPDKGRKDTRSKPYVKSQGRDDDREPRDTSNDLPWPDEIFELELDPDLLKELESFGGRTSTLAKHMLSVQVLADSDPEMSYQHAARIRGRIPRSALARQTICIAAYRTARFKEAVKEESAYRRISGNFDLVPIAADSERGLNRPQRALDFGAEFEREDLDPDTRTELFIVMGGARRDLGDTEAARVFMQKAVRAAKSPLAMA
;
A
#
# COMPACT_ATOMS: atom_id res chain seq x y z
N ASP A 1 -2.80 48.79 -53.87
CA ASP A 1 -1.49 48.84 -54.54
C ASP A 1 -0.41 48.14 -53.77
N ARG A 2 0.16 47.16 -54.43
CA ARG A 2 1.50 46.53 -54.25
C ARG A 2 1.78 45.60 -53.08
N LYS A 3 1.63 44.32 -53.33
CA LYS A 3 2.63 43.28 -52.99
C LYS A 3 3.95 43.57 -53.78
N PRO A 4 5.11 42.95 -53.58
CA PRO A 4 5.33 41.57 -53.09
C PRO A 4 6.66 41.30 -52.32
N ALA A 5 6.78 40.03 -51.84
CA ALA A 5 7.94 39.14 -51.96
C ALA A 5 9.17 39.25 -51.02
N GLY A 6 9.54 38.08 -50.46
CA GLY A 6 10.89 37.76 -50.07
C GLY A 6 11.04 36.61 -49.12
N LYS A 7 11.01 35.35 -49.62
CA LYS A 7 11.76 34.23 -48.99
C LYS A 7 13.24 34.32 -49.38
N PRO A 8 14.16 33.86 -48.56
CA PRO A 8 14.93 32.67 -48.93
C PRO A 8 15.16 31.70 -47.78
N THR A 9 14.94 30.48 -47.98
CA THR A 9 15.74 29.26 -48.01
C THR A 9 17.17 29.34 -47.48
N GLY A 10 17.49 28.47 -46.53
CA GLY A 10 18.84 28.18 -46.08
C GLY A 10 18.90 27.05 -45.03
N LYS A 11 18.87 25.79 -45.44
CA LYS A 11 19.64 24.72 -44.76
C LYS A 11 21.04 24.76 -45.33
N PRO A 12 22.12 24.44 -44.59
CA PRO A 12 22.48 23.03 -44.47
C PRO A 12 23.28 22.59 -43.21
N SER A 13 23.41 21.27 -43.13
CA SER A 13 24.51 20.38 -42.70
C SER A 13 24.86 20.31 -41.21
N SER A 14 24.51 19.21 -40.59
CA SER A 14 25.31 18.03 -40.29
C SER A 14 26.68 18.34 -39.65
N ASP A 15 26.79 18.07 -38.33
CA ASP A 15 28.04 17.56 -37.74
C ASP A 15 27.74 16.50 -36.70
N ARG A 16 27.95 15.25 -37.13
CA ARG A 16 28.02 14.04 -36.29
C ARG A 16 29.42 14.00 -35.69
N LYS A 17 29.52 13.97 -34.36
CA LYS A 17 30.72 13.48 -33.68
C LYS A 17 30.52 12.06 -33.22
N PRO A 18 31.50 11.16 -33.43
CA PRO A 18 31.37 9.74 -33.11
C PRO A 18 31.70 9.47 -31.63
N GLY A 19 30.94 8.55 -31.03
CA GLY A 19 31.21 8.02 -29.70
C GLY A 19 32.34 7.00 -29.69
N PRO A 20 32.99 6.76 -28.54
CA PRO A 20 34.13 5.87 -28.44
C PRO A 20 33.72 4.39 -28.48
N ARG A 21 34.53 3.64 -29.18
CA ARG A 21 34.44 2.21 -29.47
C ARG A 21 34.68 1.36 -28.22
N ARG A 22 33.93 0.26 -28.12
CA ARG A 22 34.17 -0.91 -27.27
C ARG A 22 35.60 -1.44 -27.51
N GLY A 23 36.35 -1.65 -26.42
CA GLY A 23 37.55 -2.43 -26.38
C GLY A 23 37.26 -3.92 -26.35
N GLU A 24 37.80 -4.65 -27.27
CA GLU A 24 37.80 -6.09 -27.41
C GLU A 24 38.68 -6.75 -26.34
N SER A 25 38.21 -7.88 -25.83
CA SER A 25 38.98 -8.80 -25.01
C SER A 25 39.81 -9.72 -25.91
N PRO A 26 41.08 -10.03 -25.62
CA PRO A 26 41.77 -11.12 -26.27
C PRO A 26 41.57 -12.45 -25.52
N ARG A 27 41.15 -13.47 -26.25
CA ARG A 27 41.31 -14.88 -25.93
C ARG A 27 42.70 -15.36 -26.30
N SER A 28 43.32 -16.10 -25.41
CA SER A 28 44.24 -17.25 -25.62
C SER A 28 44.95 -17.47 -24.29
N GLY A 29 45.20 -18.64 -23.82
CA GLY A 29 45.49 -19.91 -24.37
C GLY A 29 45.56 -20.97 -23.27
N SER A 30 45.50 -22.16 -23.76
CA SER A 30 45.59 -23.48 -23.16
C SER A 30 46.81 -23.70 -22.25
N GLY A 31 46.59 -24.44 -21.14
CA GLY A 31 47.69 -25.02 -20.34
C GLY A 31 47.17 -26.05 -19.38
N ALA A 32 47.33 -27.31 -19.71
CA ALA A 32 47.05 -28.49 -18.90
C ALA A 32 48.02 -28.60 -17.71
N GLY A 33 47.55 -29.12 -16.58
CA GLY A 33 48.50 -29.60 -15.57
C GLY A 33 47.93 -29.87 -14.18
N ARG A 34 47.58 -31.15 -13.94
CA ARG A 34 47.81 -31.94 -12.71
C ARG A 34 47.14 -31.58 -11.39
N SER A 35 46.16 -32.40 -11.06
CA SER A 35 45.98 -33.16 -9.81
C SER A 35 46.86 -32.76 -8.61
N GLY A 36 46.21 -32.36 -7.56
CA GLY A 36 46.78 -32.32 -6.22
C GLY A 36 45.65 -32.16 -5.17
N LYS A 37 45.09 -33.26 -4.70
CA LYS A 37 44.27 -33.27 -3.47
C LYS A 37 45.20 -33.03 -2.28
N PRO A 38 44.85 -32.11 -1.34
CA PRO A 38 45.57 -32.04 -0.07
C PRO A 38 45.20 -33.22 0.81
N PRO A 39 46.08 -33.67 1.72
CA PRO A 39 45.89 -34.82 2.54
C PRO A 39 44.84 -34.57 3.62
N ARG A 40 44.01 -35.58 3.77
CA ARG A 40 43.00 -35.72 4.82
C ARG A 40 43.71 -35.85 6.16
N ARG A 41 43.55 -34.80 7.02
CA ARG A 41 43.91 -34.91 8.43
C ARG A 41 42.99 -35.87 9.11
N GLU A 42 43.53 -36.97 9.59
CA GLU A 42 42.87 -37.89 10.52
C GLU A 42 42.66 -37.18 11.83
N SER A 43 41.39 -37.12 12.27
CA SER A 43 41.03 -36.73 13.62
C SER A 43 40.91 -37.98 14.49
N PRO A 44 41.40 -37.98 15.73
CA PRO A 44 41.37 -39.16 16.57
C PRO A 44 39.95 -39.49 16.98
N ASP A 45 39.68 -40.76 16.88
CA ASP A 45 38.52 -41.48 17.36
C ASP A 45 38.27 -41.17 18.85
N LYS A 46 37.17 -40.46 19.15
CA LYS A 46 36.65 -40.32 20.49
C LYS A 46 35.34 -41.09 20.58
N GLY A 47 35.47 -42.27 21.16
CA GLY A 47 34.50 -43.07 21.91
C GLY A 47 33.02 -42.81 21.61
N ARG A 48 32.41 -43.74 20.87
CA ARG A 48 30.96 -43.96 20.83
C ARG A 48 30.44 -44.15 22.25
N LYS A 49 29.77 -43.11 22.80
CA LYS A 49 28.89 -43.31 23.95
C LYS A 49 27.55 -43.80 23.42
N ASP A 50 27.22 -45.03 23.77
CA ASP A 50 25.90 -45.62 23.65
C ASP A 50 24.87 -44.68 24.29
N THR A 51 24.16 -43.93 23.46
CA THR A 51 22.93 -43.28 23.88
C THR A 51 21.80 -44.29 23.76
N ARG A 52 21.58 -45.03 24.82
CA ARG A 52 20.35 -45.81 25.02
C ARG A 52 19.17 -44.88 24.73
N SER A 53 18.43 -45.16 23.67
CA SER A 53 17.13 -44.54 23.37
C SER A 53 16.23 -44.66 24.61
N LYS A 54 15.94 -43.53 25.24
CA LYS A 54 14.89 -43.47 26.25
C LYS A 54 13.56 -43.80 25.56
N PRO A 55 12.73 -44.67 26.16
CA PRO A 55 11.43 -44.97 25.59
C PRO A 55 10.60 -43.67 25.53
N TYR A 56 9.95 -43.46 24.37
CA TYR A 56 8.96 -42.42 24.17
C TYR A 56 7.80 -42.61 25.16
N VAL A 57 7.81 -41.85 26.22
CA VAL A 57 6.66 -41.75 27.13
C VAL A 57 5.65 -40.86 26.47
N LYS A 58 4.57 -41.46 25.94
CA LYS A 58 3.39 -40.74 25.48
C LYS A 58 2.86 -39.92 26.64
N SER A 59 3.04 -38.59 26.62
CA SER A 59 2.48 -37.70 27.60
C SER A 59 0.96 -37.74 27.49
N GLN A 60 0.35 -38.50 28.40
CA GLN A 60 -1.08 -38.41 28.65
C GLN A 60 -1.37 -37.06 29.28
N GLY A 61 -2.29 -36.33 28.65
CA GLY A 61 -3.17 -35.32 29.23
C GLY A 61 -2.53 -34.31 30.16
N ARG A 62 -2.22 -33.14 29.58
CA ARG A 62 -2.22 -31.88 30.30
C ARG A 62 -3.06 -30.92 29.47
N ASP A 63 -4.38 -31.15 29.50
CA ASP A 63 -5.36 -30.19 28.94
C ASP A 63 -5.82 -29.13 29.94
N ASP A 64 -5.28 -29.12 31.18
CA ASP A 64 -5.80 -28.26 32.25
C ASP A 64 -4.85 -27.12 32.68
N ASP A 65 -3.65 -26.98 32.09
CA ASP A 65 -2.75 -25.88 32.41
C ASP A 65 -2.60 -24.86 31.26
N ARG A 66 -3.65 -24.64 30.48
CA ARG A 66 -3.72 -23.43 29.66
C ARG A 66 -4.01 -22.28 30.61
N GLU A 67 -2.97 -21.48 30.91
CA GLU A 67 -3.17 -20.17 31.50
C GLU A 67 -4.38 -19.50 30.83
N PRO A 68 -5.30 -18.89 31.62
CA PRO A 68 -6.42 -18.18 31.04
C PRO A 68 -5.84 -17.21 30.00
N ARG A 69 -6.31 -17.31 28.77
CA ARG A 69 -5.92 -16.39 27.71
C ARG A 69 -6.09 -15.00 28.29
N ASP A 70 -5.05 -14.21 28.28
CA ASP A 70 -5.11 -12.81 28.64
C ASP A 70 -6.18 -12.13 27.76
N THR A 71 -7.39 -12.06 28.29
CA THR A 71 -8.55 -11.40 27.66
C THR A 71 -8.46 -9.89 27.79
N SER A 72 -7.46 -9.38 28.55
CA SER A 72 -7.24 -7.96 28.76
C SER A 72 -6.90 -7.21 27.44
N ASN A 73 -6.67 -7.94 26.35
CA ASN A 73 -6.34 -7.41 25.04
C ASN A 73 -7.47 -7.57 24.00
N ASP A 74 -8.65 -8.05 24.40
CA ASP A 74 -9.82 -8.11 23.54
C ASP A 74 -10.53 -6.75 23.58
N LEU A 75 -10.67 -6.14 22.38
CA LEU A 75 -11.40 -4.89 22.24
C LEU A 75 -12.87 -5.12 22.56
N PRO A 76 -13.54 -4.20 23.28
CA PRO A 76 -14.96 -4.29 23.54
C PRO A 76 -15.74 -4.24 22.23
N TRP A 77 -16.79 -5.04 22.15
CA TRP A 77 -17.70 -5.05 21.01
C TRP A 77 -18.83 -4.03 21.26
N PRO A 78 -19.10 -3.10 20.33
CA PRO A 78 -20.31 -2.29 20.41
C PRO A 78 -21.56 -3.17 20.38
N ASP A 79 -22.56 -2.84 21.18
CA ASP A 79 -23.81 -3.64 21.26
C ASP A 79 -24.54 -3.67 19.90
N GLU A 80 -24.44 -2.60 19.14
CA GLU A 80 -25.09 -2.42 17.86
C GLU A 80 -24.69 -3.45 16.81
N ILE A 81 -23.44 -3.99 16.88
CA ILE A 81 -22.98 -4.97 15.88
C ILE A 81 -23.73 -6.30 15.94
N PHE A 82 -24.40 -6.60 17.05
CA PHE A 82 -25.14 -7.87 17.19
C PHE A 82 -26.48 -7.87 16.45
N GLU A 83 -26.96 -6.68 16.05
CA GLU A 83 -28.18 -6.48 15.27
C GLU A 83 -27.88 -6.25 13.77
N LEU A 84 -26.60 -6.19 13.39
CA LEU A 84 -26.17 -5.90 12.04
C LEU A 84 -25.64 -7.15 11.34
N GLU A 85 -25.92 -7.24 10.04
CA GLU A 85 -25.33 -8.20 9.14
C GLU A 85 -24.29 -7.52 8.25
N LEU A 86 -23.18 -8.22 8.02
CA LEU A 86 -22.17 -7.75 7.07
C LEU A 86 -22.69 -8.01 5.64
N ASP A 87 -22.33 -7.10 4.73
CA ASP A 87 -22.61 -7.29 3.32
C ASP A 87 -22.14 -8.69 2.84
N PRO A 88 -22.98 -9.44 2.10
CA PRO A 88 -22.68 -10.82 1.70
C PRO A 88 -21.39 -10.96 0.88
N ASP A 89 -21.08 -10.01 0.01
CA ASP A 89 -19.86 -10.05 -0.80
C ASP A 89 -18.62 -9.81 0.06
N LEU A 90 -18.73 -8.90 1.03
CA LEU A 90 -17.69 -8.64 2.01
C LEU A 90 -17.45 -9.85 2.92
N LEU A 91 -18.53 -10.51 3.34
CA LEU A 91 -18.44 -11.74 4.13
C LEU A 91 -17.73 -12.85 3.36
N LYS A 92 -18.08 -13.04 2.08
CA LYS A 92 -17.46 -14.00 1.19
C LYS A 92 -15.96 -13.70 0.98
N GLU A 93 -15.59 -12.42 0.85
CA GLU A 93 -14.18 -12.03 0.78
C GLU A 93 -13.45 -12.44 2.05
N LEU A 94 -14.02 -12.16 3.24
CA LEU A 94 -13.43 -12.55 4.53
C LEU A 94 -13.28 -14.07 4.68
N GLU A 95 -14.23 -14.85 4.18
CA GLU A 95 -14.17 -16.32 4.16
C GLU A 95 -12.97 -16.85 3.37
N SER A 96 -12.60 -16.16 2.30
CA SER A 96 -11.46 -16.53 1.46
C SER A 96 -10.11 -16.54 2.20
N PHE A 97 -10.00 -15.79 3.29
CA PHE A 97 -8.80 -15.73 4.14
C PHE A 97 -8.72 -16.86 5.18
N GLY A 98 -9.75 -17.72 5.27
CA GLY A 98 -9.78 -18.87 6.19
C GLY A 98 -9.92 -18.49 7.66
N GLY A 99 -10.32 -19.43 8.49
CA GLY A 99 -10.49 -19.46 9.93
C GLY A 99 -10.71 -18.14 10.71
N ARG A 100 -11.81 -18.05 11.47
CA ARG A 100 -12.26 -16.89 12.28
C ARG A 100 -12.95 -15.78 11.50
N THR A 101 -13.58 -16.07 10.39
CA THR A 101 -14.40 -15.12 9.60
C THR A 101 -15.37 -14.34 10.49
N SER A 102 -16.06 -15.01 11.44
CA SER A 102 -16.99 -14.35 12.36
C SER A 102 -16.33 -13.26 13.23
N THR A 103 -15.09 -13.46 13.66
CA THR A 103 -14.35 -12.45 14.43
C THR A 103 -13.92 -11.29 13.54
N LEU A 104 -13.48 -11.54 12.30
CA LEU A 104 -13.15 -10.49 11.33
C LEU A 104 -14.40 -9.69 10.97
N ALA A 105 -15.54 -10.35 10.74
CA ALA A 105 -16.83 -9.70 10.50
C ALA A 105 -17.22 -8.75 11.64
N LYS A 106 -17.11 -9.21 12.88
CA LYS A 106 -17.39 -8.36 14.06
C LYS A 106 -16.46 -7.14 14.10
N HIS A 107 -15.16 -7.30 13.83
CA HIS A 107 -14.26 -6.14 13.74
C HIS A 107 -14.66 -5.18 12.62
N MET A 108 -15.10 -5.68 11.45
CA MET A 108 -15.55 -4.83 10.34
C MET A 108 -16.78 -4.03 10.73
N LEU A 109 -17.79 -4.68 11.31
CA LEU A 109 -18.99 -3.99 11.81
C LEU A 109 -18.64 -2.95 12.89
N SER A 110 -17.73 -3.28 13.81
CA SER A 110 -17.28 -2.33 14.83
C SER A 110 -16.60 -1.11 14.21
N VAL A 111 -15.77 -1.30 13.15
CA VAL A 111 -15.17 -0.18 12.44
C VAL A 111 -16.23 0.75 11.86
N GLN A 112 -17.29 0.20 11.28
CA GLN A 112 -18.37 0.98 10.67
C GLN A 112 -19.17 1.74 11.72
N VAL A 113 -19.62 1.06 12.78
CA VAL A 113 -20.46 1.65 13.85
C VAL A 113 -19.70 2.74 14.60
N LEU A 114 -18.43 2.51 14.91
CA LEU A 114 -17.61 3.43 15.71
C LEU A 114 -16.95 4.55 14.89
N ALA A 115 -17.07 4.54 13.57
CA ALA A 115 -16.35 5.45 12.70
C ALA A 115 -16.52 6.94 13.07
N ASP A 116 -17.73 7.32 13.49
CA ASP A 116 -18.08 8.71 13.83
C ASP A 116 -18.17 8.93 15.35
N SER A 117 -18.60 7.92 16.12
CA SER A 117 -18.81 8.03 17.56
C SER A 117 -17.53 7.86 18.37
N ASP A 118 -16.66 6.94 17.99
CA ASP A 118 -15.35 6.68 18.61
C ASP A 118 -14.33 6.28 17.54
N PRO A 119 -13.75 7.27 16.80
CA PRO A 119 -12.78 7.00 15.74
C PRO A 119 -11.52 6.28 16.23
N GLU A 120 -11.14 6.47 17.49
CA GLU A 120 -9.98 5.80 18.07
C GLU A 120 -10.22 4.31 18.28
N MET A 121 -11.36 3.94 18.81
CA MET A 121 -11.75 2.53 18.95
C MET A 121 -11.95 1.88 17.57
N SER A 122 -12.60 2.59 16.65
CA SER A 122 -12.69 2.18 15.24
C SER A 122 -11.33 1.85 14.64
N TYR A 123 -10.33 2.73 14.83
CA TYR A 123 -8.97 2.48 14.38
C TYR A 123 -8.36 1.23 15.03
N GLN A 124 -8.58 1.00 16.32
CA GLN A 124 -8.07 -0.20 16.99
C GLN A 124 -8.67 -1.48 16.38
N HIS A 125 -9.96 -1.50 16.08
CA HIS A 125 -10.60 -2.63 15.39
C HIS A 125 -10.01 -2.82 13.97
N ALA A 126 -9.82 -1.74 13.21
CA ALA A 126 -9.18 -1.77 11.89
C ALA A 126 -7.74 -2.34 11.95
N ALA A 127 -6.98 -1.96 12.97
CA ALA A 127 -5.63 -2.49 13.20
C ALA A 127 -5.63 -4.00 13.46
N ARG A 128 -6.66 -4.53 14.13
CA ARG A 128 -6.84 -5.98 14.33
C ARG A 128 -7.09 -6.71 13.01
N ILE A 129 -7.94 -6.14 12.14
CA ILE A 129 -8.20 -6.70 10.80
C ILE A 129 -6.89 -6.74 10.02
N ARG A 130 -6.19 -5.62 9.92
CA ARG A 130 -4.89 -5.54 9.22
C ARG A 130 -3.86 -6.54 9.77
N GLY A 131 -3.81 -6.73 11.09
CA GLY A 131 -2.90 -7.68 11.72
C GLY A 131 -3.18 -9.14 11.35
N ARG A 132 -4.44 -9.48 11.10
CA ARG A 132 -4.87 -10.85 10.76
C ARG A 132 -4.78 -11.18 9.28
N ILE A 133 -5.12 -10.22 8.42
CA ILE A 133 -5.14 -10.38 6.94
C ILE A 133 -4.30 -9.27 6.26
N PRO A 134 -2.99 -9.19 6.53
CA PRO A 134 -2.14 -8.05 6.13
C PRO A 134 -1.95 -7.90 4.62
N ARG A 135 -2.34 -8.90 3.83
CA ARG A 135 -2.25 -8.87 2.36
C ARG A 135 -3.59 -8.65 1.67
N SER A 136 -4.65 -8.40 2.43
CA SER A 136 -5.97 -8.05 1.90
C SER A 136 -6.02 -6.57 1.52
N ALA A 137 -6.56 -6.26 0.35
CA ALA A 137 -6.87 -4.89 -0.06
C ALA A 137 -7.88 -4.25 0.90
N LEU A 138 -8.92 -5.00 1.25
CA LEU A 138 -9.93 -4.59 2.23
C LEU A 138 -9.31 -4.15 3.56
N ALA A 139 -8.40 -4.96 4.13
CA ALA A 139 -7.73 -4.60 5.38
C ALA A 139 -6.89 -3.32 5.25
N ARG A 140 -6.25 -3.11 4.10
CA ARG A 140 -5.48 -1.89 3.82
C ARG A 140 -6.36 -0.66 3.67
N GLN A 141 -7.47 -0.81 2.97
CA GLN A 141 -8.49 0.24 2.84
C GLN A 141 -9.04 0.63 4.22
N THR A 142 -9.51 -0.35 4.98
CA THR A 142 -10.10 -0.14 6.30
C THR A 142 -9.17 0.61 7.25
N ILE A 143 -7.91 0.18 7.36
CA ILE A 143 -6.95 0.84 8.25
C ILE A 143 -6.49 2.20 7.71
N CYS A 144 -6.42 2.39 6.40
CA CYS A 144 -6.10 3.67 5.77
C CYS A 144 -7.13 4.74 6.18
N ILE A 145 -8.41 4.43 6.00
CA ILE A 145 -9.51 5.34 6.35
C ILE A 145 -9.53 5.61 7.87
N ALA A 146 -9.40 4.58 8.69
CA ALA A 146 -9.41 4.74 10.16
C ALA A 146 -8.18 5.54 10.65
N ALA A 147 -7.01 5.33 10.06
CA ALA A 147 -5.81 6.10 10.36
C ALA A 147 -5.96 7.57 9.96
N TYR A 148 -6.54 7.84 8.80
CA TYR A 148 -6.82 9.21 8.34
C TYR A 148 -7.78 9.93 9.31
N ARG A 149 -8.89 9.29 9.71
CA ARG A 149 -9.88 9.86 10.64
C ARG A 149 -9.30 10.17 12.03
N THR A 150 -8.27 9.44 12.43
CA THR A 150 -7.55 9.64 13.71
C THR A 150 -6.27 10.46 13.57
N ALA A 151 -6.12 11.19 12.47
CA ALA A 151 -4.96 12.04 12.17
C ALA A 151 -3.60 11.29 12.15
N ARG A 152 -3.62 9.98 11.96
CA ARG A 152 -2.42 9.16 11.77
C ARG A 152 -1.95 9.22 10.31
N PHE A 153 -1.75 10.42 9.81
CA PHE A 153 -1.53 10.71 8.38
C PHE A 153 -0.37 9.94 7.75
N LYS A 154 0.75 9.77 8.48
CA LYS A 154 1.88 8.96 7.96
C LYS A 154 1.49 7.51 7.72
N GLU A 155 0.63 6.96 8.56
CA GLU A 155 0.14 5.60 8.42
C GLU A 155 -0.88 5.52 7.28
N ALA A 156 -1.79 6.49 7.16
CA ALA A 156 -2.75 6.55 6.06
C ALA A 156 -2.06 6.54 4.69
N VAL A 157 -1.05 7.38 4.48
CA VAL A 157 -0.24 7.38 3.23
C VAL A 157 0.41 6.02 2.96
N LYS A 158 0.96 5.38 3.99
CA LYS A 158 1.58 4.05 3.85
C LYS A 158 0.57 2.97 3.48
N GLU A 159 -0.60 2.99 4.12
CA GLU A 159 -1.63 1.97 3.90
C GLU A 159 -2.33 2.18 2.55
N GLU A 160 -2.53 3.42 2.09
CA GLU A 160 -2.99 3.71 0.71
C GLU A 160 -2.02 3.10 -0.31
N SER A 161 -0.72 3.38 -0.19
CA SER A 161 0.28 2.84 -1.11
C SER A 161 0.28 1.29 -1.13
N ALA A 162 0.04 0.65 0.01
CA ALA A 162 -0.10 -0.79 0.09
C ALA A 162 -1.41 -1.28 -0.55
N TYR A 163 -2.52 -0.58 -0.31
CA TYR A 163 -3.83 -0.84 -0.91
C TYR A 163 -3.74 -0.78 -2.43
N ARG A 164 -3.28 0.33 -2.99
CA ARG A 164 -3.11 0.55 -4.43
C ARG A 164 -2.25 -0.52 -5.11
N ARG A 165 -1.16 -0.94 -4.46
CA ARG A 165 -0.31 -2.00 -4.99
C ARG A 165 -1.00 -3.37 -5.02
N ILE A 166 -1.94 -3.65 -4.11
CA ILE A 166 -2.64 -4.93 -4.01
C ILE A 166 -3.87 -4.95 -4.92
N SER A 167 -4.68 -3.88 -4.88
CA SER A 167 -5.95 -3.80 -5.61
C SER A 167 -5.84 -3.26 -7.03
N GLY A 168 -4.83 -2.41 -7.29
CA GLY A 168 -4.77 -1.61 -8.51
C GLY A 168 -5.72 -0.41 -8.52
N ASN A 169 -6.51 -0.18 -7.45
CA ASN A 169 -7.50 0.90 -7.37
C ASN A 169 -6.88 2.20 -6.86
N PHE A 170 -7.48 3.32 -7.22
CA PHE A 170 -7.02 4.69 -6.90
C PHE A 170 -7.99 5.47 -5.99
N ASP A 171 -9.07 4.85 -5.54
CA ASP A 171 -10.14 5.46 -4.73
C ASP A 171 -9.65 6.09 -3.41
N LEU A 172 -8.52 5.64 -2.87
CA LEU A 172 -7.92 6.22 -1.65
C LEU A 172 -6.84 7.30 -1.92
N VAL A 173 -6.54 7.60 -3.18
CA VAL A 173 -5.55 8.63 -3.56
C VAL A 173 -5.87 10.00 -2.93
N PRO A 174 -7.12 10.48 -2.91
CA PRO A 174 -7.46 11.73 -2.23
C PRO A 174 -7.12 11.74 -0.75
N ILE A 175 -7.34 10.62 -0.05
CA ILE A 175 -7.02 10.45 1.38
C ILE A 175 -5.51 10.58 1.61
N ALA A 176 -4.69 9.95 0.76
CA ALA A 176 -3.24 10.06 0.88
C ALA A 176 -2.74 11.48 0.58
N ALA A 177 -3.28 12.14 -0.44
CA ALA A 177 -2.95 13.53 -0.76
C ALA A 177 -3.33 14.47 0.39
N ASP A 178 -4.52 14.31 0.97
CA ASP A 178 -4.95 15.12 2.12
C ASP A 178 -4.15 14.81 3.38
N SER A 179 -3.73 13.57 3.56
CA SER A 179 -2.81 13.20 4.63
C SER A 179 -1.46 13.91 4.54
N GLU A 180 -0.92 14.13 3.34
CA GLU A 180 0.30 14.94 3.16
C GLU A 180 0.06 16.42 3.55
N ARG A 181 -1.15 16.96 3.30
CA ARG A 181 -1.55 18.28 3.81
C ARG A 181 -1.62 18.27 5.34
N GLY A 182 -2.25 17.26 5.93
CA GLY A 182 -2.32 17.08 7.38
C GLY A 182 -0.93 16.95 8.06
N LEU A 183 0.08 16.51 7.32
CA LEU A 183 1.49 16.51 7.74
C LEU A 183 2.18 17.87 7.53
N ASN A 184 1.44 18.91 7.17
CA ASN A 184 1.95 20.25 6.82
C ASN A 184 2.91 20.22 5.61
N ARG A 185 2.57 19.42 4.59
CA ARG A 185 3.35 19.25 3.37
C ARG A 185 2.51 19.48 2.13
N PRO A 186 1.90 20.69 1.97
CA PRO A 186 0.96 20.94 0.88
C PRO A 186 1.61 20.79 -0.50
N GLN A 187 2.89 21.10 -0.66
CA GLN A 187 3.58 20.87 -1.93
C GLN A 187 3.64 19.38 -2.28
N ARG A 188 3.91 18.51 -1.32
CA ARG A 188 3.91 17.06 -1.57
C ARG A 188 2.53 16.52 -1.91
N ALA A 189 1.47 17.08 -1.32
CA ALA A 189 0.10 16.74 -1.70
C ALA A 189 -0.19 17.08 -3.17
N LEU A 190 0.30 18.23 -3.65
CA LEU A 190 0.18 18.61 -5.06
C LEU A 190 1.00 17.71 -5.98
N ASP A 191 2.25 17.43 -5.63
CA ASP A 191 3.14 16.57 -6.42
C ASP A 191 2.54 15.16 -6.53
N PHE A 192 2.08 14.61 -5.40
CA PHE A 192 1.41 13.32 -5.36
C PHE A 192 0.12 13.31 -6.17
N GLY A 193 -0.77 14.29 -5.98
CA GLY A 193 -2.03 14.37 -6.72
C GLY A 193 -1.83 14.53 -8.23
N ALA A 194 -0.76 15.23 -8.66
CA ALA A 194 -0.45 15.41 -10.07
C ALA A 194 -0.08 14.09 -10.79
N GLU A 195 0.42 13.09 -10.08
CA GLU A 195 0.71 11.76 -10.64
C GLU A 195 -0.57 11.09 -11.16
N PHE A 196 -1.71 11.37 -10.52
CA PHE A 196 -3.00 10.74 -10.81
C PHE A 196 -3.96 11.62 -11.64
N GLU A 197 -3.59 12.85 -11.97
CA GLU A 197 -4.48 13.78 -12.71
C GLU A 197 -4.86 13.25 -14.11
N ARG A 198 -4.02 12.36 -14.67
CA ARG A 198 -4.20 11.76 -16.00
C ARG A 198 -4.73 10.34 -15.95
N GLU A 199 -4.82 9.76 -14.78
CA GLU A 199 -5.37 8.41 -14.61
C GLU A 199 -6.89 8.42 -14.85
N ASP A 200 -7.45 7.27 -15.21
CA ASP A 200 -8.90 7.12 -15.39
C ASP A 200 -9.57 6.90 -14.02
N LEU A 201 -9.63 7.98 -13.26
CA LEU A 201 -10.30 8.00 -11.97
C LEU A 201 -11.82 8.10 -12.17
N ASP A 202 -12.56 7.43 -11.31
CA ASP A 202 -14.00 7.65 -11.24
C ASP A 202 -14.31 9.12 -10.89
N PRO A 203 -15.51 9.62 -11.24
CA PRO A 203 -15.85 11.05 -11.05
C PRO A 203 -15.76 11.51 -9.60
N ASP A 204 -16.11 10.66 -8.63
CA ASP A 204 -16.10 11.03 -7.21
C ASP A 204 -14.66 11.14 -6.68
N THR A 205 -13.84 10.13 -6.92
CA THR A 205 -12.40 10.14 -6.59
C THR A 205 -11.69 11.32 -7.24
N ARG A 206 -11.98 11.61 -8.52
CA ARG A 206 -11.42 12.76 -9.24
C ARG A 206 -11.85 14.09 -8.63
N THR A 207 -13.12 14.20 -8.25
CA THR A 207 -13.68 15.38 -7.59
C THR A 207 -12.99 15.62 -6.25
N GLU A 208 -12.88 14.61 -5.42
CA GLU A 208 -12.21 14.70 -4.12
C GLU A 208 -10.74 15.06 -4.28
N LEU A 209 -10.03 14.45 -5.23
CA LEU A 209 -8.63 14.79 -5.50
C LEU A 209 -8.46 16.26 -5.86
N PHE A 210 -9.31 16.81 -6.72
CA PHE A 210 -9.25 18.24 -7.06
C PHE A 210 -9.59 19.14 -5.89
N ILE A 211 -10.50 18.75 -5.00
CA ILE A 211 -10.78 19.48 -3.76
C ILE A 211 -9.54 19.52 -2.87
N VAL A 212 -8.86 18.39 -2.68
CA VAL A 212 -7.63 18.30 -1.89
C VAL A 212 -6.51 19.16 -2.49
N MET A 213 -6.30 19.09 -3.81
CA MET A 213 -5.29 19.90 -4.50
C MET A 213 -5.59 21.39 -4.40
N GLY A 214 -6.86 21.77 -4.48
CA GLY A 214 -7.29 23.15 -4.24
C GLY A 214 -7.02 23.60 -2.80
N GLY A 215 -7.27 22.74 -1.82
CA GLY A 215 -6.90 22.95 -0.43
C GLY A 215 -5.39 23.15 -0.26
N ALA A 216 -4.58 22.31 -0.89
CA ALA A 216 -3.12 22.42 -0.85
C ALA A 216 -2.60 23.73 -1.46
N ARG A 217 -3.21 24.22 -2.56
CA ARG A 217 -2.88 25.53 -3.14
C ARG A 217 -3.21 26.67 -2.17
N ARG A 218 -4.38 26.60 -1.52
CA ARG A 218 -4.76 27.57 -0.50
C ARG A 218 -3.79 27.57 0.68
N ASP A 219 -3.36 26.40 1.14
CA ASP A 219 -2.39 26.27 2.24
C ASP A 219 -1.03 26.91 1.89
N LEU A 220 -0.69 26.97 0.59
CA LEU A 220 0.49 27.67 0.06
C LEU A 220 0.25 29.16 -0.23
N GLY A 221 -0.95 29.69 0.02
CA GLY A 221 -1.32 31.08 -0.25
C GLY A 221 -1.70 31.39 -1.70
N ASP A 222 -1.75 30.37 -2.59
CA ASP A 222 -2.09 30.51 -4.01
C ASP A 222 -3.60 30.37 -4.22
N THR A 223 -4.34 31.41 -3.88
CA THR A 223 -5.80 31.42 -3.94
C THR A 223 -6.34 31.29 -5.37
N GLU A 224 -5.64 31.86 -6.37
CA GLU A 224 -6.08 31.76 -7.77
C GLU A 224 -5.97 30.32 -8.30
N ALA A 225 -4.86 29.64 -8.04
CA ALA A 225 -4.73 28.25 -8.41
C ALA A 225 -5.73 27.35 -7.61
N ALA A 226 -5.97 27.67 -6.33
CA ALA A 226 -6.99 26.97 -5.55
C ALA A 226 -8.36 27.07 -6.20
N ARG A 227 -8.76 28.26 -6.68
CA ARG A 227 -10.02 28.46 -7.39
C ARG A 227 -10.12 27.63 -8.67
N VAL A 228 -9.01 27.50 -9.41
CA VAL A 228 -8.97 26.69 -10.63
C VAL A 228 -9.24 25.21 -10.30
N PHE A 229 -8.64 24.66 -9.23
CA PHE A 229 -8.89 23.30 -8.82
C PHE A 229 -10.34 23.10 -8.33
N MET A 230 -10.93 24.04 -7.62
CA MET A 230 -12.36 23.98 -7.24
C MET A 230 -13.26 23.95 -8.48
N GLN A 231 -12.93 24.71 -9.53
CA GLN A 231 -13.67 24.65 -10.81
C GLN A 231 -13.51 23.29 -11.51
N LYS A 232 -12.31 22.68 -11.45
CA LYS A 232 -12.08 21.32 -11.96
C LYS A 232 -12.94 20.31 -11.18
N ALA A 233 -12.99 20.40 -9.85
CA ALA A 233 -13.82 19.54 -9.00
C ALA A 233 -15.31 19.63 -9.37
N VAL A 234 -15.85 20.83 -9.52
CA VAL A 234 -17.26 21.03 -9.94
C VAL A 234 -17.54 20.43 -11.33
N ARG A 235 -16.58 20.48 -12.25
CA ARG A 235 -16.73 19.85 -13.57
C ARG A 235 -16.69 18.33 -13.49
N ALA A 236 -15.79 17.78 -12.67
CA ALA A 236 -15.67 16.34 -12.46
C ALA A 236 -16.95 15.76 -11.84
N ALA A 237 -17.50 16.41 -10.82
CA ALA A 237 -18.75 16.01 -10.16
C ALA A 237 -19.98 16.01 -11.09
N LYS A 238 -19.95 16.77 -12.18
CA LYS A 238 -21.03 16.83 -13.17
C LYS A 238 -20.82 15.86 -14.35
N SER A 239 -19.68 15.21 -14.45
CA SER A 239 -19.44 14.21 -15.49
C SER A 239 -20.32 12.99 -15.21
N PRO A 240 -21.20 12.59 -16.14
CA PRO A 240 -21.90 11.31 -15.96
C PRO A 240 -20.85 10.20 -15.98
N LEU A 241 -21.03 9.20 -15.09
CA LEU A 241 -20.29 7.94 -15.23
C LEU A 241 -20.46 7.50 -16.70
N ALA A 242 -19.32 7.28 -17.37
CA ALA A 242 -19.36 6.61 -18.66
C ALA A 242 -19.95 5.21 -18.40
N MET A 243 -21.21 5.03 -18.75
CA MET A 243 -21.82 3.71 -18.73
C MET A 243 -21.06 2.88 -19.77
N ALA A 244 -20.22 1.97 -19.28
CA ALA A 244 -19.56 0.93 -20.06
C ALA A 244 -20.53 -0.23 -20.30
#